data_b7a55178386af47ffd539b11fe972bb4
#
_entry.id   b7a55178386af47ffd539b11fe972bb4
#
_cell.length_a   1.000
_cell.length_b   1.000
_cell.length_c   1.000
_cell.angle_alpha   90.00
_cell.angle_beta   90.00
_cell.angle_gamma   90.00
#
_symmetry.space_group_name_H-M   'P 1'
#
loop_
_entity.id
_entity.type
_entity.pdbx_description
1 polymer ?
#
loop_
_entity_poly.entity_id
_entity_poly.type
_entity_poly.pdbx_seq_one_letter_code
_entity_poly.pdbx_strand_id
1 'polypeptide(L)'
;MVGVPHRLLSSPCGMRIKDTMYKRYIKRLFDVFVAVVALLLVGWLLVLVAVFLHFANKGAGTFFLQDRPGKDGRIFRIVKFKTMTDERDVEGNLLPDGQRLTKVGRFVRSTSIDELPQLLNVLKGDMSLIGPRPLLVQYLPLYTPEQARRHEVRPGITGWAQVHGRNAISWQEKFKLDVWYVDHCALMTDLKVLWLTVVNVLKRKDINSATSATMEFFTGNN
;
A
#
# COMPACT_ATOMS: atom_id res chain seq x y z
N MET A 1 -7.83 18.71 18.70
CA MET A 1 -6.92 19.08 17.57
C MET A 1 -5.52 19.17 18.14
N VAL A 2 -4.69 18.14 17.96
CA VAL A 2 -3.29 18.16 18.39
C VAL A 2 -2.46 18.36 17.13
N GLY A 3 -1.95 19.58 16.96
CA GLY A 3 -1.06 19.94 15.87
C GLY A 3 0.27 19.20 16.01
N VAL A 4 0.60 18.35 15.05
CA VAL A 4 1.92 17.74 14.92
C VAL A 4 2.92 18.86 14.59
N PRO A 5 4.00 19.08 15.36
CA PRO A 5 4.93 20.15 15.08
C PRO A 5 5.70 19.88 13.79
N HIS A 6 5.65 20.84 12.87
CA HIS A 6 6.29 20.87 11.55
C HIS A 6 7.84 20.77 11.55
N ARG A 7 8.48 20.53 12.70
CA ARG A 7 9.94 20.70 12.89
C ARG A 7 10.77 19.42 12.88
N LEU A 8 10.20 18.25 12.61
CA LEU A 8 10.96 16.98 12.68
C LEU A 8 11.56 16.49 11.35
N LEU A 9 11.45 17.27 10.27
CA LEU A 9 11.92 16.85 8.93
C LEU A 9 13.17 17.59 8.42
N SER A 10 13.91 18.28 9.28
CA SER A 10 15.20 18.83 8.89
C SER A 10 16.33 17.85 9.24
N SER A 11 16.66 16.95 8.32
CA SER A 11 17.85 16.10 8.43
C SER A 11 19.14 16.90 8.27
N PRO A 12 20.07 16.83 9.22
CA PRO A 12 21.41 17.34 9.03
C PRO A 12 22.30 16.21 8.50
N CYS A 13 22.18 15.84 7.25
CA CYS A 13 23.24 15.12 6.58
C CYS A 13 23.23 15.44 5.08
N GLY A 14 24.28 16.07 4.63
CA GLY A 14 24.44 16.68 3.33
C GLY A 14 24.66 15.71 2.17
N MET A 15 23.73 14.80 1.94
CA MET A 15 23.62 14.12 0.64
C MET A 15 22.19 14.29 0.15
N ARG A 16 21.88 15.50 -0.29
CA ARG A 16 20.63 15.78 -1.00
C ARG A 16 20.67 14.95 -2.27
N ILE A 17 19.96 13.81 -2.26
CA ILE A 17 19.75 12.95 -3.43
C ILE A 17 19.29 13.88 -4.54
N LYS A 18 20.04 13.92 -5.65
CA LYS A 18 19.69 14.71 -6.82
C LYS A 18 18.25 14.41 -7.17
N ASP A 19 17.36 15.41 -7.05
CA ASP A 19 16.01 15.35 -7.59
C ASP A 19 16.14 15.11 -9.10
N THR A 20 16.19 13.85 -9.47
CA THR A 20 16.34 13.50 -10.86
C THR A 20 15.06 13.95 -11.58
N MET A 21 15.18 14.46 -12.79
CA MET A 21 14.06 14.83 -13.66
C MET A 21 12.99 13.70 -13.70
N TYR A 22 13.44 12.45 -13.56
CA TYR A 22 12.57 11.30 -13.42
C TYR A 22 11.63 11.39 -12.22
N LYS A 23 12.14 11.58 -10.99
CA LYS A 23 11.34 11.65 -9.75
C LYS A 23 10.32 12.79 -9.80
N ARG A 24 10.72 13.93 -10.39
CA ARG A 24 9.93 15.15 -10.35
C ARG A 24 8.78 15.15 -11.36
N TYR A 25 9.02 14.67 -12.60
CA TYR A 25 8.07 14.81 -13.70
C TYR A 25 7.73 13.47 -14.38
N ILE A 26 8.74 12.73 -14.86
CA ILE A 26 8.55 11.56 -15.73
C ILE A 26 7.78 10.47 -14.97
N LYS A 27 8.15 10.20 -13.72
CA LYS A 27 7.46 9.20 -12.88
C LYS A 27 5.98 9.50 -12.75
N ARG A 28 5.60 10.74 -12.53
CA ARG A 28 4.19 11.12 -12.39
C ARG A 28 3.40 10.93 -13.68
N LEU A 29 3.97 11.34 -14.82
CA LEU A 29 3.35 11.12 -16.13
C LEU A 29 3.17 9.62 -16.40
N PHE A 30 4.20 8.83 -16.12
CA PHE A 30 4.14 7.38 -16.24
C PHE A 30 3.07 6.76 -15.35
N ASP A 31 3.01 7.13 -14.07
CA ASP A 31 2.00 6.66 -13.11
C ASP A 31 0.57 6.95 -13.61
N VAL A 32 0.31 8.18 -14.07
CA VAL A 32 -1.02 8.58 -14.57
C VAL A 32 -1.36 7.82 -15.84
N PHE A 33 -0.44 7.76 -16.80
CA PHE A 33 -0.67 7.07 -18.06
C PHE A 33 -1.02 5.59 -17.84
N VAL A 34 -0.21 4.88 -17.06
CA VAL A 34 -0.45 3.46 -16.76
C VAL A 34 -1.73 3.26 -15.97
N ALA A 35 -2.03 4.15 -14.99
CA ALA A 35 -3.28 4.06 -14.22
C ALA A 35 -4.52 4.26 -15.09
N VAL A 36 -4.50 5.21 -16.04
CA VAL A 36 -5.59 5.43 -17.00
C VAL A 36 -5.78 4.21 -17.88
N VAL A 37 -4.68 3.71 -18.49
CA VAL A 37 -4.75 2.52 -19.37
C VAL A 37 -5.28 1.31 -18.57
N ALA A 38 -4.77 1.08 -17.38
CA ALA A 38 -5.23 -0.02 -16.53
C ALA A 38 -6.73 0.11 -16.21
N LEU A 39 -7.21 1.30 -15.84
CA LEU A 39 -8.64 1.50 -15.56
C LEU A 39 -9.52 1.33 -16.80
N LEU A 40 -9.07 1.72 -17.98
CA LEU A 40 -9.81 1.48 -19.22
C LEU A 40 -9.89 -0.02 -19.56
N LEU A 41 -8.83 -0.78 -19.30
CA LEU A 41 -8.78 -2.21 -19.57
C LEU A 41 -9.55 -3.04 -18.53
N VAL A 42 -9.44 -2.72 -17.25
CA VAL A 42 -10.01 -3.55 -16.17
C VAL A 42 -11.19 -2.88 -15.45
N GLY A 43 -11.60 -1.66 -15.81
CA GLY A 43 -12.66 -0.92 -15.11
C GLY A 43 -14.00 -1.67 -15.11
N TRP A 44 -14.38 -2.31 -16.21
CA TRP A 44 -15.56 -3.14 -16.28
C TRP A 44 -15.52 -4.31 -15.29
N LEU A 45 -14.33 -4.94 -15.12
CA LEU A 45 -14.12 -6.01 -14.15
C LEU A 45 -14.27 -5.47 -12.71
N LEU A 46 -13.77 -4.26 -12.43
CA LEU A 46 -13.93 -3.64 -11.12
C LEU A 46 -15.40 -3.39 -10.78
N VAL A 47 -16.22 -3.00 -11.77
CA VAL A 47 -17.66 -2.85 -11.59
C VAL A 47 -18.31 -4.21 -11.25
N LEU A 48 -17.96 -5.27 -11.97
CA LEU A 48 -18.47 -6.62 -11.68
C LEU A 48 -18.08 -7.07 -10.28
N VAL A 49 -16.81 -6.91 -9.89
CA VAL A 49 -16.33 -7.24 -8.54
C VAL A 49 -17.07 -6.42 -7.48
N ALA A 50 -17.31 -5.13 -7.73
CA ALA A 50 -18.06 -4.26 -6.84
C ALA A 50 -19.48 -4.79 -6.60
N VAL A 51 -20.17 -5.19 -7.67
CA VAL A 51 -21.53 -5.78 -7.59
C VAL A 51 -21.51 -7.09 -6.80
N PHE A 52 -20.58 -8.00 -7.11
CA PHE A 52 -20.45 -9.27 -6.37
C PHE A 52 -20.19 -9.05 -4.88
N LEU A 53 -19.27 -8.13 -4.53
CA LEU A 53 -18.95 -7.84 -3.14
C LEU A 53 -20.10 -7.15 -2.40
N HIS A 54 -20.91 -6.34 -3.09
CA HIS A 54 -22.09 -5.73 -2.50
C HIS A 54 -23.02 -6.80 -1.90
N PHE A 55 -23.28 -7.88 -2.64
CA PHE A 55 -24.11 -8.98 -2.15
C PHE A 55 -23.35 -9.91 -1.18
N ALA A 56 -22.09 -10.25 -1.48
CA ALA A 56 -21.31 -11.19 -0.67
C ALA A 56 -21.00 -10.66 0.76
N ASN A 57 -20.91 -9.35 0.92
CA ASN A 57 -20.56 -8.72 2.22
C ASN A 57 -21.75 -8.50 3.15
N LYS A 58 -22.96 -9.01 2.82
CA LYS A 58 -24.14 -8.95 3.68
C LYS A 58 -24.45 -7.54 4.20
N GLY A 59 -24.36 -6.53 3.35
CA GLY A 59 -24.64 -5.14 3.69
C GLY A 59 -23.46 -4.35 4.31
N ALA A 60 -22.29 -4.97 4.52
CA ALA A 60 -21.11 -4.27 5.03
C ALA A 60 -20.49 -3.27 4.04
N GLY A 61 -21.03 -3.17 2.82
CA GLY A 61 -20.54 -2.29 1.77
C GLY A 61 -19.48 -2.91 0.87
N THR A 62 -19.14 -2.20 -0.19
CA THR A 62 -18.26 -2.68 -1.26
C THR A 62 -16.83 -2.17 -1.10
N PHE A 63 -16.66 -0.96 -0.56
CA PHE A 63 -15.35 -0.32 -0.43
C PHE A 63 -14.91 -0.22 1.03
N PHE A 64 -13.63 -0.41 1.23
CA PHE A 64 -12.93 -0.17 2.48
C PHE A 64 -12.09 1.09 2.32
N LEU A 65 -12.29 2.03 3.23
CA LEU A 65 -11.58 3.30 3.27
C LEU A 65 -10.77 3.37 4.56
N GLN A 66 -9.49 3.70 4.46
CA GLN A 66 -8.60 3.81 5.62
C GLN A 66 -7.60 4.94 5.45
N ASP A 67 -7.41 5.72 6.50
CA ASP A 67 -6.41 6.79 6.51
C ASP A 67 -4.99 6.20 6.57
N ARG A 68 -4.11 6.73 5.73
CA ARG A 68 -2.71 6.30 5.59
C ARG A 68 -1.80 7.50 5.40
N PRO A 69 -0.55 7.45 5.89
CA PRO A 69 0.42 8.48 5.60
C PRO A 69 0.96 8.33 4.17
N GLY A 70 0.95 9.42 3.45
CA GLY A 70 1.50 9.58 2.11
C GLY A 70 2.85 10.28 2.10
N LYS A 71 3.14 10.95 0.97
CA LYS A 71 4.36 11.76 0.83
C LYS A 71 4.39 12.86 1.88
N ASP A 72 5.57 13.10 2.46
CA ASP A 72 5.81 14.08 3.51
C ASP A 72 4.92 13.87 4.76
N GLY A 73 4.45 12.64 4.99
CA GLY A 73 3.58 12.30 6.12
C GLY A 73 2.14 12.80 5.99
N ARG A 74 1.73 13.38 4.86
CA ARG A 74 0.37 13.87 4.64
C ARG A 74 -0.62 12.72 4.63
N ILE A 75 -1.66 12.81 5.45
CA ILE A 75 -2.66 11.77 5.54
C ILE A 75 -3.58 11.83 4.32
N PHE A 76 -3.80 10.66 3.71
CA PHE A 76 -4.77 10.47 2.63
C PHE A 76 -5.62 9.23 2.91
N ARG A 77 -6.72 9.09 2.21
CA ARG A 77 -7.63 7.96 2.35
C ARG A 77 -7.41 6.96 1.23
N ILE A 78 -6.91 5.77 1.57
CA ILE A 78 -6.74 4.67 0.62
C ILE A 78 -8.09 4.03 0.32
N VAL A 79 -8.32 3.64 -0.93
CA VAL A 79 -9.55 2.98 -1.39
C VAL A 79 -9.22 1.55 -1.78
N LYS A 80 -9.92 0.57 -1.18
CA LYS A 80 -9.82 -0.86 -1.50
C LYS A 80 -11.20 -1.47 -1.62
N PHE A 81 -11.30 -2.64 -2.24
CA PHE A 81 -12.50 -3.44 -2.06
C PHE A 81 -12.57 -4.02 -0.64
N LYS A 82 -13.76 -3.98 -0.06
CA LYS A 82 -14.05 -4.62 1.22
C LYS A 82 -14.33 -6.10 0.98
N THR A 83 -13.53 -6.94 1.60
CA THR A 83 -13.55 -8.40 1.39
C THR A 83 -14.08 -9.16 2.60
N MET A 84 -14.53 -8.44 3.60
CA MET A 84 -14.99 -8.94 4.90
C MET A 84 -16.36 -8.37 5.25
N THR A 85 -17.15 -9.14 6.01
CA THR A 85 -18.38 -8.67 6.64
C THR A 85 -18.08 -7.78 7.86
N ASP A 86 -19.12 -7.12 8.38
CA ASP A 86 -19.05 -6.37 9.66
C ASP A 86 -19.73 -7.17 10.80
N GLU A 87 -19.72 -8.50 10.71
CA GLU A 87 -20.29 -9.38 11.72
C GLU A 87 -19.59 -9.16 13.08
N ARG A 88 -20.39 -9.13 14.13
CA ARG A 88 -19.97 -8.84 15.49
C ARG A 88 -20.37 -9.98 16.42
N ASP A 89 -19.67 -10.08 17.55
CA ASP A 89 -20.03 -10.95 18.65
C ASP A 89 -21.20 -10.38 19.49
N VAL A 90 -21.59 -11.11 20.53
CA VAL A 90 -22.66 -10.71 21.45
C VAL A 90 -22.33 -9.45 22.26
N GLU A 91 -21.05 -9.10 22.37
CA GLU A 91 -20.53 -7.92 23.07
C GLU A 91 -20.41 -6.69 22.15
N GLY A 92 -20.71 -6.86 20.83
CA GLY A 92 -20.64 -5.80 19.84
C GLY A 92 -19.24 -5.59 19.23
N ASN A 93 -18.25 -6.41 19.56
CA ASN A 93 -16.93 -6.38 18.95
C ASN A 93 -16.94 -7.08 17.58
N LEU A 94 -16.12 -6.61 16.66
CA LEU A 94 -15.97 -7.30 15.37
C LEU A 94 -15.43 -8.71 15.58
N LEU A 95 -16.03 -9.70 14.91
CA LEU A 95 -15.50 -11.05 14.89
C LEU A 95 -14.07 -11.09 14.33
N PRO A 96 -13.26 -12.10 14.67
CA PRO A 96 -11.93 -12.28 14.11
C PRO A 96 -11.93 -12.28 12.58
N ASP A 97 -10.89 -11.72 11.96
CA ASP A 97 -10.77 -11.53 10.51
C ASP A 97 -11.03 -12.80 9.71
N GLY A 98 -10.60 -13.97 10.22
CA GLY A 98 -10.80 -15.27 9.56
C GLY A 98 -12.27 -15.67 9.44
N GLN A 99 -13.14 -15.23 10.37
CA GLN A 99 -14.58 -15.52 10.37
C GLN A 99 -15.34 -14.52 9.48
N ARG A 100 -14.88 -13.28 9.39
CA ARG A 100 -15.50 -12.24 8.57
C ARG A 100 -15.12 -12.33 7.08
N LEU A 101 -14.00 -12.99 6.75
CA LEU A 101 -13.50 -13.10 5.40
C LEU A 101 -14.40 -14.03 4.55
N THR A 102 -15.14 -13.45 3.61
CA THR A 102 -16.04 -14.19 2.73
C THR A 102 -15.27 -15.07 1.72
N LYS A 103 -15.91 -16.09 1.13
CA LYS A 103 -15.31 -16.92 0.07
C LYS A 103 -14.89 -16.07 -1.13
N VAL A 104 -15.77 -15.14 -1.54
CA VAL A 104 -15.48 -14.16 -2.62
C VAL A 104 -14.34 -13.24 -2.21
N GLY A 105 -14.38 -12.71 -0.98
CA GLY A 105 -13.32 -11.86 -0.44
C GLY A 105 -11.96 -12.55 -0.41
N ARG A 106 -11.91 -13.85 -0.10
CA ARG A 106 -10.67 -14.65 -0.13
C ARG A 106 -10.09 -14.74 -1.54
N PHE A 107 -10.94 -14.99 -2.53
CA PHE A 107 -10.52 -14.99 -3.93
C PHE A 107 -9.99 -13.62 -4.37
N VAL A 108 -10.73 -12.55 -4.08
CA VAL A 108 -10.37 -11.17 -4.43
C VAL A 108 -9.03 -10.76 -3.79
N ARG A 109 -8.78 -11.16 -2.52
CA ARG A 109 -7.48 -10.93 -1.85
C ARG A 109 -6.35 -11.77 -2.45
N SER A 110 -6.59 -13.04 -2.75
CA SER A 110 -5.55 -13.93 -3.28
C SER A 110 -5.05 -13.52 -4.66
N THR A 111 -5.86 -12.76 -5.40
CA THR A 111 -5.55 -12.21 -6.72
C THR A 111 -5.10 -10.74 -6.65
N SER A 112 -5.08 -10.13 -5.46
CA SER A 112 -4.78 -8.70 -5.24
C SER A 112 -5.74 -7.74 -5.98
N ILE A 113 -6.89 -8.22 -6.43
CA ILE A 113 -7.94 -7.40 -7.08
C ILE A 113 -8.49 -6.35 -6.09
N ASP A 114 -8.47 -6.65 -4.78
CA ASP A 114 -8.90 -5.71 -3.73
C ASP A 114 -8.09 -4.40 -3.72
N GLU A 115 -6.89 -4.40 -4.25
CA GLU A 115 -6.02 -3.23 -4.28
C GLU A 115 -6.19 -2.38 -5.56
N LEU A 116 -6.85 -2.89 -6.60
CA LEU A 116 -7.01 -2.17 -7.87
C LEU A 116 -7.75 -0.82 -7.75
N PRO A 117 -8.74 -0.61 -6.84
CA PRO A 117 -9.32 0.71 -6.64
C PRO A 117 -8.33 1.79 -6.23
N GLN A 118 -7.13 1.43 -5.71
CA GLN A 118 -6.05 2.38 -5.40
C GLN A 118 -5.52 3.09 -6.66
N LEU A 119 -5.80 2.59 -7.87
CA LEU A 119 -5.53 3.33 -9.11
C LEU A 119 -6.20 4.72 -9.10
N LEU A 120 -7.34 4.87 -8.43
CA LEU A 120 -7.97 6.17 -8.22
C LEU A 120 -7.11 7.09 -7.34
N ASN A 121 -6.46 6.53 -6.29
CA ASN A 121 -5.51 7.30 -5.47
C ASN A 121 -4.26 7.70 -6.29
N VAL A 122 -3.83 6.84 -7.24
CA VAL A 122 -2.75 7.21 -8.17
C VAL A 122 -3.18 8.37 -9.05
N LEU A 123 -4.36 8.32 -9.67
CA LEU A 123 -4.86 9.43 -10.50
C LEU A 123 -5.02 10.72 -9.73
N LYS A 124 -5.50 10.66 -8.49
CA LYS A 124 -5.63 11.81 -7.60
C LYS A 124 -4.29 12.41 -7.20
N GLY A 125 -3.22 11.61 -7.16
CA GLY A 125 -1.86 12.06 -6.80
C GLY A 125 -1.46 11.75 -5.36
N ASP A 126 -2.30 11.07 -4.61
CA ASP A 126 -2.00 10.61 -3.25
C ASP A 126 -0.95 9.48 -3.27
N MET A 127 -1.01 8.64 -4.32
CA MET A 127 -0.16 7.46 -4.52
C MET A 127 0.59 7.50 -5.86
N SER A 128 1.54 6.59 -5.99
CA SER A 128 2.24 6.17 -7.20
C SER A 128 1.93 4.69 -7.47
N LEU A 129 2.18 4.21 -8.67
CA LEU A 129 2.15 2.76 -8.92
C LEU A 129 3.21 2.05 -8.10
N ILE A 130 4.42 2.63 -8.02
CA ILE A 130 5.59 2.05 -7.37
C ILE A 130 6.10 3.00 -6.29
N GLY A 131 6.24 2.47 -5.07
CA GLY A 131 6.75 3.19 -3.91
C GLY A 131 6.64 2.34 -2.65
N PRO A 132 7.13 2.85 -1.50
CA PRO A 132 6.91 2.21 -0.20
C PRO A 132 5.42 1.99 0.08
N ARG A 133 5.04 0.80 0.59
CA ARG A 133 3.64 0.52 0.92
C ARG A 133 3.14 1.46 2.01
N PRO A 134 1.96 2.14 1.87
CA PRO A 134 1.45 3.01 2.93
C PRO A 134 1.05 2.18 4.15
N LEU A 135 1.68 2.44 5.30
CA LEU A 135 1.44 1.74 6.56
C LEU A 135 0.40 2.48 7.41
N LEU A 136 0.20 2.06 8.66
CA LEU A 136 -0.79 2.65 9.55
C LEU A 136 -0.32 4.04 10.06
N VAL A 137 -1.26 4.96 10.23
CA VAL A 137 -0.99 6.32 10.76
C VAL A 137 -0.33 6.26 12.13
N GLN A 138 -0.73 5.30 12.98
CA GLN A 138 -0.18 5.07 14.31
C GLN A 138 1.31 4.73 14.34
N TYR A 139 1.92 4.36 13.20
CA TYR A 139 3.34 4.07 13.13
C TYR A 139 4.21 5.33 12.93
N LEU A 140 3.61 6.48 12.54
CA LEU A 140 4.37 7.72 12.30
C LEU A 140 5.27 8.13 13.48
N PRO A 141 4.79 8.13 14.75
CA PRO A 141 5.62 8.51 15.89
C PRO A 141 6.67 7.45 16.27
N LEU A 142 6.59 6.24 15.71
CA LEU A 142 7.49 5.14 16.04
C LEU A 142 8.70 5.04 15.09
N TYR A 143 8.68 5.77 13.97
CA TYR A 143 9.78 5.70 13.01
C TYR A 143 11.03 6.43 13.53
N THR A 144 12.18 5.79 13.33
CA THR A 144 13.45 6.50 13.42
C THR A 144 13.56 7.53 12.28
N PRO A 145 14.45 8.54 12.39
CA PRO A 145 14.67 9.50 11.31
C PRO A 145 14.99 8.84 9.96
N GLU A 146 15.74 7.73 9.97
CA GLU A 146 16.06 6.97 8.76
C GLU A 146 14.84 6.26 8.19
N GLN A 147 14.04 5.59 9.03
CA GLN A 147 12.80 4.92 8.60
C GLN A 147 11.76 5.91 8.06
N ALA A 148 11.70 7.13 8.62
CA ALA A 148 10.79 8.19 8.17
C ALA A 148 11.08 8.66 6.74
N ARG A 149 12.31 8.46 6.22
CA ARG A 149 12.69 8.79 4.84
C ARG A 149 11.84 8.09 3.78
N ARG A 150 11.18 6.96 4.15
CA ARG A 150 10.22 6.29 3.26
C ARG A 150 9.09 7.21 2.77
N HIS A 151 8.81 8.29 3.48
CA HIS A 151 7.82 9.31 3.13
C HIS A 151 8.35 10.42 2.21
N GLU A 152 9.63 10.42 1.82
CA GLU A 152 10.18 11.38 0.85
C GLU A 152 9.61 11.19 -0.57
N VAL A 153 9.04 10.02 -0.85
CA VAL A 153 8.35 9.69 -2.11
C VAL A 153 6.87 9.36 -1.87
N ARG A 154 6.05 9.36 -2.93
CA ARG A 154 4.67 8.89 -2.83
C ARG A 154 4.65 7.40 -2.51
N PRO A 155 3.72 6.94 -1.64
CA PRO A 155 3.52 5.52 -1.41
C PRO A 155 3.04 4.83 -2.69
N GLY A 156 3.37 3.54 -2.84
CA GLY A 156 3.04 2.75 -4.02
C GLY A 156 1.96 1.70 -3.78
N ILE A 157 1.27 1.29 -4.85
CA ILE A 157 0.44 0.07 -4.87
C ILE A 157 1.38 -1.14 -4.70
N THR A 158 2.49 -1.16 -5.45
CA THR A 158 3.59 -2.10 -5.27
C THR A 158 4.89 -1.35 -4.96
N GLY A 159 5.95 -2.06 -4.57
CA GLY A 159 7.22 -1.43 -4.23
C GLY A 159 8.34 -2.44 -3.98
N TRP A 160 9.54 -1.91 -3.78
CA TRP A 160 10.75 -2.72 -3.65
C TRP A 160 10.66 -3.74 -2.51
N ALA A 161 10.21 -3.34 -1.33
CA ALA A 161 10.01 -4.25 -0.21
C ALA A 161 8.95 -5.32 -0.49
N GLN A 162 7.85 -4.96 -1.19
CA GLN A 162 6.80 -5.92 -1.53
C GLN A 162 7.29 -7.02 -2.48
N VAL A 163 8.17 -6.70 -3.43
CA VAL A 163 8.67 -7.70 -4.39
C VAL A 163 9.84 -8.54 -3.85
N HIS A 164 10.48 -8.11 -2.72
CA HIS A 164 11.63 -8.78 -2.11
C HIS A 164 11.33 -9.49 -0.77
N GLY A 165 10.05 -9.77 -0.46
CA GLY A 165 9.74 -10.59 0.73
C GLY A 165 8.38 -10.29 1.36
N ARG A 166 7.68 -9.21 0.97
CA ARG A 166 6.31 -8.88 1.44
C ARG A 166 6.17 -8.97 2.98
N ASN A 167 5.52 -10.05 3.46
CA ASN A 167 5.23 -10.29 4.87
C ASN A 167 6.19 -11.31 5.51
N ALA A 168 7.13 -11.87 4.73
CA ALA A 168 8.10 -12.86 5.21
C ALA A 168 9.38 -12.23 5.78
N ILE A 169 9.54 -10.91 5.69
CA ILE A 169 10.69 -10.16 6.20
C ILE A 169 10.34 -9.37 7.45
N SER A 170 11.33 -9.09 8.29
CA SER A 170 11.18 -8.26 9.49
C SER A 170 10.81 -6.81 9.14
N TRP A 171 10.30 -6.06 10.13
CA TRP A 171 10.05 -4.64 9.98
C TRP A 171 11.32 -3.85 9.65
N GLN A 172 12.42 -4.19 10.29
CA GLN A 172 13.71 -3.55 10.05
C GLN A 172 14.17 -3.72 8.59
N GLU A 173 14.07 -4.93 8.06
CA GLU A 173 14.43 -5.22 6.67
C GLU A 173 13.48 -4.52 5.69
N LYS A 174 12.19 -4.49 5.99
CA LYS A 174 11.18 -3.78 5.18
C LYS A 174 11.51 -2.30 5.06
N PHE A 175 11.88 -1.64 6.18
CA PHE A 175 12.23 -0.22 6.16
C PHE A 175 13.55 0.04 5.42
N LYS A 176 14.55 -0.83 5.56
CA LYS A 176 15.79 -0.75 4.77
C LYS A 176 15.50 -0.82 3.27
N LEU A 177 14.65 -1.74 2.83
CA LEU A 177 14.25 -1.87 1.43
C LEU A 177 13.43 -0.66 0.95
N ASP A 178 12.56 -0.11 1.79
CA ASP A 178 11.79 1.10 1.47
C ASP A 178 12.72 2.32 1.29
N VAL A 179 13.68 2.52 2.20
CA VAL A 179 14.67 3.61 2.11
C VAL A 179 15.61 3.40 0.92
N TRP A 180 16.06 2.16 0.70
CA TRP A 180 16.84 1.84 -0.50
C TRP A 180 16.11 2.28 -1.79
N TYR A 181 14.80 2.00 -1.89
CA TYR A 181 14.01 2.46 -3.03
C TYR A 181 13.97 3.98 -3.14
N VAL A 182 13.83 4.71 -2.04
CA VAL A 182 13.88 6.18 -2.03
C VAL A 182 15.18 6.69 -2.65
N ASP A 183 16.30 6.05 -2.31
CA ASP A 183 17.62 6.42 -2.80
C ASP A 183 17.84 6.04 -4.27
N HIS A 184 17.23 4.93 -4.72
CA HIS A 184 17.41 4.35 -6.05
C HIS A 184 16.17 4.47 -6.96
N CYS A 185 15.28 5.43 -6.65
CA CYS A 185 14.08 5.66 -7.46
C CYS A 185 14.47 6.18 -8.85
N ALA A 186 14.35 5.30 -9.85
CA ALA A 186 14.68 5.53 -11.25
C ALA A 186 13.78 4.68 -12.15
N LEU A 187 13.67 5.03 -13.45
CA LEU A 187 12.84 4.30 -14.41
C LEU A 187 13.16 2.79 -14.44
N MET A 188 14.44 2.43 -14.45
CA MET A 188 14.85 1.01 -14.53
C MET A 188 14.48 0.26 -13.23
N THR A 189 14.57 0.92 -12.07
CA THR A 189 14.12 0.34 -10.79
C THR A 189 12.61 0.11 -10.81
N ASP A 190 11.85 1.07 -11.31
CA ASP A 190 10.40 0.97 -11.39
C ASP A 190 9.96 -0.14 -12.37
N LEU A 191 10.59 -0.24 -13.55
CA LEU A 191 10.32 -1.32 -14.50
C LEU A 191 10.65 -2.70 -13.89
N LYS A 192 11.75 -2.81 -13.15
CA LYS A 192 12.11 -4.04 -12.45
C LYS A 192 11.06 -4.42 -11.38
N VAL A 193 10.58 -3.45 -10.61
CA VAL A 193 9.51 -3.68 -9.61
C VAL A 193 8.23 -4.15 -10.29
N LEU A 194 7.81 -3.52 -11.40
CA LEU A 194 6.63 -3.94 -12.16
C LEU A 194 6.76 -5.38 -12.65
N TRP A 195 7.90 -5.71 -13.26
CA TRP A 195 8.16 -7.07 -13.73
C TRP A 195 8.09 -8.09 -12.59
N LEU A 196 8.80 -7.85 -11.49
CA LEU A 196 8.77 -8.72 -10.32
C LEU A 196 7.38 -8.82 -9.69
N THR A 197 6.58 -7.74 -9.71
CA THR A 197 5.19 -7.76 -9.23
C THR A 197 4.37 -8.74 -10.05
N VAL A 198 4.42 -8.66 -11.38
CA VAL A 198 3.71 -9.60 -12.26
C VAL A 198 4.14 -11.03 -11.99
N VAL A 199 5.45 -11.30 -11.91
CA VAL A 199 5.98 -12.63 -11.62
C VAL A 199 5.50 -13.15 -10.26
N ASN A 200 5.52 -12.32 -9.21
CA ASN A 200 5.11 -12.72 -7.85
C ASN A 200 3.60 -12.97 -7.76
N VAL A 201 2.77 -12.17 -8.46
CA VAL A 201 1.32 -12.38 -8.53
C VAL A 201 1.01 -13.69 -9.24
N LEU A 202 1.65 -13.97 -10.37
CA LEU A 202 1.45 -15.22 -11.11
C LEU A 202 1.90 -16.45 -10.31
N LYS A 203 3.01 -16.34 -9.59
CA LYS A 203 3.54 -17.43 -8.72
C LYS A 203 2.78 -17.55 -7.39
N ARG A 204 1.87 -16.63 -7.05
CA ARG A 204 1.18 -16.53 -5.75
C ARG A 204 2.15 -16.59 -4.56
N LYS A 205 3.34 -16.00 -4.73
CA LYS A 205 4.43 -16.09 -3.77
C LYS A 205 4.18 -15.17 -2.57
N ASP A 206 4.47 -15.65 -1.37
CA ASP A 206 4.54 -14.87 -0.11
C ASP A 206 3.27 -14.06 0.23
N ILE A 207 2.07 -14.60 -0.06
CA ILE A 207 0.79 -13.94 0.23
C ILE A 207 0.51 -13.93 1.75
N ASN A 208 0.94 -14.98 2.46
CA ASN A 208 0.79 -15.13 3.92
C ASN A 208 2.15 -15.05 4.62
N SER A 209 2.19 -14.58 5.88
CA SER A 209 3.35 -14.79 6.74
C SER A 209 3.45 -16.27 7.12
N ALA A 210 4.65 -16.73 7.50
CA ALA A 210 4.88 -18.13 7.85
C ALA A 210 4.04 -18.61 9.06
N THR A 211 3.56 -17.69 9.90
CA THR A 211 2.87 -17.99 11.17
C THR A 211 1.47 -17.39 11.30
N SER A 212 1.11 -16.41 10.49
CA SER A 212 -0.22 -15.75 10.58
C SER A 212 -0.66 -15.16 9.24
N ALA A 213 -1.96 -14.97 9.04
CA ALA A 213 -2.53 -14.33 7.85
C ALA A 213 -2.16 -12.85 7.71
N THR A 214 -1.67 -12.23 8.79
CA THR A 214 -1.26 -10.82 8.85
C THR A 214 0.06 -10.71 9.63
N MET A 215 0.91 -9.78 9.20
CA MET A 215 2.15 -9.44 9.92
C MET A 215 1.80 -8.80 11.27
N GLU A 216 2.58 -9.08 12.32
CA GLU A 216 2.46 -8.43 13.63
C GLU A 216 2.56 -6.91 13.51
N PHE A 217 1.92 -6.20 14.45
CA PHE A 217 1.98 -4.74 14.47
C PHE A 217 3.40 -4.25 14.74
N PHE A 218 3.77 -3.16 14.06
CA PHE A 218 5.03 -2.47 14.36
C PHE A 218 4.93 -1.75 15.70
N THR A 219 5.88 -2.03 16.58
CA THR A 219 5.95 -1.47 17.94
C THR A 219 7.07 -0.46 18.13
N GLY A 220 7.89 -0.25 17.09
CA GLY A 220 9.09 0.60 17.12
C GLY A 220 10.40 -0.18 17.35
N ASN A 221 10.33 -1.35 17.98
CA ASN A 221 11.50 -2.15 18.37
C ASN A 221 11.60 -3.54 17.70
N ASN A 222 10.57 -3.94 16.96
CA ASN A 222 10.50 -5.25 16.28
C ASN A 222 10.81 -5.21 14.78
#